data_f7c253573749381992bd34f700c6d520
#
_entry.id   f7c253573749381992bd34f700c6d520
#
_cell.length_a   1.000
_cell.length_b   1.000
_cell.length_c   1.000
_cell.angle_alpha   90.00
_cell.angle_beta   90.00
_cell.angle_gamma   90.00
#
_symmetry.space_group_name_H-M   'P 1'
#
loop_
_entity.id
_entity.type
_entity.pdbx_description
1 polymer ?
#
loop_
_entity_poly.entity_id
_entity_poly.type
_entity_poly.pdbx_seq_one_letter_code
_entity_poly.pdbx_strand_id
1 'polypeptide(L)'
;MRVSQDSPGVGLAIGEILAQAGLPAGVVNILTGVHRPVSLAIVNHPKISAISFTGSTQVGEELYKAGAALGKKVQLEMGGSNPVIVMEDADLDQAVNICLSGAFWFAGQKCTATSRVLVHQQAAEPFTEALLGALKTWKIGDPLDPATQIGPLVSDRQL
;
A
#
# COMPACT_ATOMS: atom_id res chain seq x y z
N MET A 1 -10.07 1.86 15.34
CA MET A 1 -9.09 1.80 14.20
C MET A 1 -8.07 2.91 14.38
N ARG A 2 -6.78 2.61 14.24
CA ARG A 2 -5.72 3.62 14.20
C ARG A 2 -5.32 3.82 12.74
N VAL A 3 -5.35 5.05 12.25
CA VAL A 3 -5.03 5.40 10.86
C VAL A 3 -3.56 5.80 10.70
N SER A 4 -3.05 5.81 9.45
CA SER A 4 -1.70 6.26 9.17
C SER A 4 -1.49 7.71 9.63
N GLN A 5 -0.31 8.01 10.17
CA GLN A 5 0.05 9.40 10.49
C GLN A 5 0.34 10.22 9.23
N ASP A 6 0.66 9.58 8.11
CA ASP A 6 1.00 10.23 6.86
C ASP A 6 -0.27 10.56 6.02
N SER A 7 -1.43 9.96 6.39
CA SER A 7 -2.72 10.21 5.73
C SER A 7 -3.91 10.18 6.72
N PRO A 8 -3.88 10.97 7.79
CA PRO A 8 -4.91 10.92 8.83
C PRO A 8 -6.28 11.38 8.33
N GLY A 9 -6.32 12.34 7.40
CA GLY A 9 -7.56 12.88 6.84
C GLY A 9 -8.44 11.84 6.17
N VAL A 10 -7.86 10.88 5.45
CA VAL A 10 -8.60 9.78 4.81
C VAL A 10 -9.31 8.91 5.87
N GLY A 11 -8.60 8.59 6.96
CA GLY A 11 -9.20 7.82 8.05
C GLY A 11 -10.32 8.55 8.76
N LEU A 12 -10.18 9.86 8.99
CA LEU A 12 -11.23 10.69 9.59
C LEU A 12 -12.46 10.77 8.69
N ALA A 13 -12.28 10.98 7.39
CA ALA A 13 -13.37 10.99 6.41
C ALA A 13 -14.14 9.65 6.38
N ILE A 14 -13.44 8.51 6.49
CA ILE A 14 -14.11 7.20 6.64
C ILE A 14 -14.98 7.17 7.91
N GLY A 15 -14.49 7.72 9.02
CA GLY A 15 -15.28 7.83 10.26
C GLY A 15 -16.56 8.63 10.09
N GLU A 16 -16.48 9.77 9.39
CA GLU A 16 -17.63 10.62 9.07
C GLU A 16 -18.64 9.91 8.16
N ILE A 17 -18.17 9.24 7.12
CA ILE A 17 -19.02 8.44 6.21
C ILE A 17 -19.77 7.35 6.98
N LEU A 18 -19.09 6.63 7.86
CA LEU A 18 -19.72 5.58 8.67
C LEU A 18 -20.77 6.14 9.63
N ALA A 19 -20.51 7.30 10.23
CA ALA A 19 -21.49 7.98 11.08
C ALA A 19 -22.71 8.43 10.26
N GLN A 20 -22.53 9.01 9.08
CA GLN A 20 -23.61 9.40 8.17
C GLN A 20 -24.41 8.19 7.65
N ALA A 21 -23.77 7.03 7.50
CA ALA A 21 -24.43 5.77 7.13
C ALA A 21 -25.25 5.16 8.28
N GLY A 22 -25.32 5.81 9.45
CA GLY A 22 -26.12 5.35 10.58
C GLY A 22 -25.44 4.31 11.45
N LEU A 23 -24.11 4.15 11.37
CA LEU A 23 -23.40 3.23 12.24
C LEU A 23 -23.55 3.68 13.71
N PRO A 24 -23.96 2.81 14.65
CA PRO A 24 -24.13 3.19 16.04
C PRO A 24 -22.83 3.72 16.67
N ALA A 25 -22.95 4.76 17.52
CA ALA A 25 -21.80 5.34 18.21
C ALA A 25 -21.00 4.27 18.99
N GLY A 26 -19.68 4.33 18.90
CA GLY A 26 -18.76 3.42 19.60
C GLY A 26 -18.46 2.11 18.89
N VAL A 27 -19.17 1.76 17.79
CA VAL A 27 -18.86 0.54 16.99
C VAL A 27 -17.53 0.70 16.27
N VAL A 28 -17.26 1.86 15.67
CA VAL A 28 -15.97 2.20 15.09
C VAL A 28 -15.44 3.47 15.75
N ASN A 29 -14.20 3.42 16.23
CA ASN A 29 -13.49 4.53 16.82
C ASN A 29 -12.22 4.79 16.02
N ILE A 30 -12.04 6.00 15.49
CA ILE A 30 -10.87 6.41 14.73
C ILE A 30 -9.89 7.10 15.66
N LEU A 31 -8.64 6.66 15.62
CA LEU A 31 -7.55 7.22 16.40
C LEU A 31 -6.47 7.75 15.48
N THR A 32 -6.05 8.97 15.69
CA THR A 32 -4.86 9.59 15.09
C THR A 32 -3.74 9.68 16.12
N GLY A 33 -2.52 9.91 15.68
CA GLY A 33 -1.39 10.12 16.57
C GLY A 33 -0.10 9.42 16.13
N VAL A 34 0.96 9.68 16.87
CA VAL A 34 2.29 9.11 16.61
C VAL A 34 2.26 7.59 16.67
N HIS A 35 2.90 6.94 15.70
CA HIS A 35 2.84 5.50 15.47
C HIS A 35 3.03 4.65 16.72
N ARG A 36 4.20 4.69 17.31
CA ARG A 36 4.63 3.70 18.29
C ARG A 36 3.84 3.78 19.61
N PRO A 37 3.66 4.94 20.25
CA PRO A 37 2.93 5.01 21.52
C PRO A 37 1.48 4.55 21.40
N VAL A 38 0.75 5.00 20.37
CA VAL A 38 -0.68 4.65 20.18
C VAL A 38 -0.83 3.17 19.85
N SER A 39 0.02 2.61 18.98
CA SER A 39 -0.02 1.19 18.64
C SER A 39 0.28 0.29 19.84
N LEU A 40 1.28 0.63 20.63
CA LEU A 40 1.60 -0.13 21.84
C LEU A 40 0.48 -0.06 22.89
N ALA A 41 -0.16 1.11 23.05
CA ALA A 41 -1.30 1.24 23.95
C ALA A 41 -2.46 0.34 23.52
N ILE A 42 -2.75 0.26 22.20
CA ILE A 42 -3.79 -0.63 21.66
C ILE A 42 -3.41 -2.10 21.88
N VAL A 43 -2.19 -2.50 21.52
CA VAL A 43 -1.75 -3.89 21.62
C VAL A 43 -1.76 -4.39 23.07
N ASN A 44 -1.34 -3.55 24.00
CA ASN A 44 -1.27 -3.93 25.43
C ASN A 44 -2.61 -3.79 26.16
N HIS A 45 -3.62 -3.20 25.55
CA HIS A 45 -4.90 -2.98 26.26
C HIS A 45 -5.65 -4.30 26.49
N PRO A 46 -6.06 -4.64 27.73
CA PRO A 46 -6.66 -5.93 28.06
C PRO A 46 -8.01 -6.20 27.38
N LYS A 47 -8.76 -5.16 27.02
CA LYS A 47 -10.05 -5.28 26.32
C LYS A 47 -9.91 -5.47 24.79
N ILE A 48 -8.70 -5.39 24.24
CA ILE A 48 -8.45 -5.67 22.82
C ILE A 48 -8.12 -7.17 22.69
N SER A 49 -8.96 -7.92 22.03
CA SER A 49 -8.81 -9.37 21.84
C SER A 49 -8.16 -9.76 20.52
N ALA A 50 -8.22 -8.88 19.52
CA ALA A 50 -7.68 -9.13 18.18
C ALA A 50 -7.02 -7.87 17.59
N ILE A 51 -6.00 -8.08 16.76
CA ILE A 51 -5.26 -7.05 16.07
C ILE A 51 -5.27 -7.40 14.59
N SER A 52 -5.73 -6.48 13.75
CA SER A 52 -5.53 -6.53 12.30
C SER A 52 -4.63 -5.36 11.93
N PHE A 53 -3.51 -5.66 11.27
CA PHE A 53 -2.48 -4.68 10.96
C PHE A 53 -2.14 -4.74 9.47
N THR A 54 -2.03 -3.57 8.85
CA THR A 54 -1.46 -3.39 7.52
C THR A 54 -0.32 -2.38 7.63
N GLY A 55 0.87 -2.75 7.14
CA GLY A 55 2.03 -1.87 7.19
C GLY A 55 3.35 -2.58 6.90
N SER A 56 4.47 -2.04 7.46
CA SER A 56 5.80 -2.62 7.22
C SER A 56 5.98 -3.97 7.94
N THR A 57 6.78 -4.85 7.34
CA THR A 57 7.12 -6.17 7.90
C THR A 57 7.72 -6.04 9.30
N GLN A 58 8.64 -5.11 9.50
CA GLN A 58 9.26 -4.89 10.80
C GLN A 58 8.23 -4.60 11.91
N VAL A 59 7.31 -3.68 11.66
CA VAL A 59 6.26 -3.34 12.64
C VAL A 59 5.28 -4.49 12.81
N GLY A 60 4.93 -5.20 11.73
CA GLY A 60 4.05 -6.37 11.80
C GLY A 60 4.64 -7.48 12.69
N GLU A 61 5.92 -7.77 12.57
CA GLU A 61 6.61 -8.75 13.42
C GLU A 61 6.63 -8.33 14.90
N GLU A 62 6.87 -7.04 15.19
CA GLU A 62 6.79 -6.52 16.56
C GLU A 62 5.40 -6.71 17.16
N LEU A 63 4.34 -6.38 16.40
CA LEU A 63 2.96 -6.53 16.81
C LEU A 63 2.56 -8.00 16.99
N TYR A 64 3.05 -8.88 16.11
CA TYR A 64 2.82 -10.31 16.23
C TYR A 64 3.39 -10.87 17.52
N LYS A 65 4.66 -10.57 17.82
CA LYS A 65 5.34 -11.00 19.05
C LYS A 65 4.59 -10.49 20.31
N ALA A 66 4.23 -9.21 20.31
CA ALA A 66 3.51 -8.60 21.44
C ALA A 66 2.09 -9.19 21.60
N GLY A 67 1.35 -9.33 20.51
CA GLY A 67 0.00 -9.91 20.54
C GLY A 67 -0.02 -11.37 20.94
N ALA A 68 0.89 -12.18 20.42
CA ALA A 68 1.03 -13.59 20.76
C ALA A 68 1.35 -13.79 22.26
N ALA A 69 2.27 -12.98 22.80
CA ALA A 69 2.60 -13.02 24.24
C ALA A 69 1.39 -12.72 25.16
N LEU A 70 0.39 -12.00 24.64
CA LEU A 70 -0.84 -11.64 25.34
C LEU A 70 -2.04 -12.54 24.97
N GLY A 71 -1.82 -13.61 24.21
CA GLY A 71 -2.87 -14.53 23.76
C GLY A 71 -3.90 -13.91 22.81
N LYS A 72 -3.54 -12.83 22.08
CA LYS A 72 -4.43 -12.14 21.15
C LYS A 72 -4.40 -12.76 19.76
N LYS A 73 -5.51 -12.66 19.04
CA LYS A 73 -5.53 -12.98 17.61
C LYS A 73 -4.81 -11.86 16.84
N VAL A 74 -3.92 -12.22 15.93
CA VAL A 74 -3.15 -11.26 15.12
C VAL A 74 -3.25 -11.64 13.66
N GLN A 75 -3.71 -10.69 12.83
CA GLN A 75 -3.69 -10.77 11.38
C GLN A 75 -2.74 -9.69 10.86
N LEU A 76 -1.87 -10.04 9.93
CA LEU A 76 -0.86 -9.15 9.38
C LEU A 76 -0.95 -9.12 7.86
N GLU A 77 -1.04 -7.90 7.34
CA GLU A 77 -0.88 -7.58 5.92
C GLU A 77 0.35 -6.71 5.76
N MET A 78 1.39 -7.23 5.14
CA MET A 78 2.70 -6.58 5.07
C MET A 78 3.15 -6.36 3.62
N GLY A 79 4.24 -5.65 3.45
CA GLY A 79 4.82 -5.40 2.14
C GLY A 79 5.41 -6.66 1.50
N GLY A 80 5.60 -6.59 0.21
CA GLY A 80 6.22 -7.64 -0.61
C GLY A 80 6.99 -7.06 -1.77
N SER A 81 7.60 -7.95 -2.57
CA SER A 81 8.30 -7.61 -3.81
C SER A 81 7.66 -8.40 -4.95
N ASN A 82 6.60 -7.83 -5.52
CA ASN A 82 5.75 -8.53 -6.48
C ASN A 82 6.42 -8.56 -7.87
N PRO A 83 6.67 -9.75 -8.44
CA PRO A 83 7.20 -9.89 -9.79
C PRO A 83 6.09 -9.94 -10.84
N VAL A 84 6.41 -9.47 -12.04
CA VAL A 84 5.71 -9.80 -13.27
C VAL A 84 6.64 -10.68 -14.11
N ILE A 85 6.11 -11.72 -14.73
CA ILE A 85 6.86 -12.60 -15.61
C ILE A 85 6.35 -12.40 -17.04
N VAL A 86 7.25 -12.09 -17.96
CA VAL A 86 6.96 -11.87 -19.38
C VAL A 86 7.68 -12.95 -20.19
N MET A 87 6.92 -13.86 -20.79
CA MET A 87 7.43 -14.94 -21.61
C MET A 87 7.60 -14.50 -23.07
N GLU A 88 8.24 -15.34 -23.89
CA GLU A 88 8.53 -15.04 -25.30
C GLU A 88 7.29 -14.90 -26.18
N ASP A 89 6.17 -15.51 -25.79
CA ASP A 89 4.89 -15.48 -26.47
C ASP A 89 3.88 -14.49 -25.86
N ALA A 90 4.34 -13.63 -24.94
CA ALA A 90 3.48 -12.66 -24.28
C ALA A 90 3.01 -11.57 -25.26
N ASP A 91 1.77 -11.11 -25.07
CA ASP A 91 1.29 -9.86 -25.66
C ASP A 91 2.06 -8.69 -25.03
N LEU A 92 2.98 -8.10 -25.81
CA LEU A 92 3.87 -7.06 -25.31
C LEU A 92 3.12 -5.78 -24.91
N ASP A 93 2.08 -5.39 -25.64
CA ASP A 93 1.30 -4.20 -25.32
C ASP A 93 0.58 -4.37 -23.98
N GLN A 94 -0.01 -5.54 -23.77
CA GLN A 94 -0.64 -5.87 -22.50
C GLN A 94 0.39 -5.95 -21.36
N ALA A 95 1.52 -6.60 -21.59
CA ALA A 95 2.59 -6.72 -20.59
C ALA A 95 3.15 -5.36 -20.18
N VAL A 96 3.38 -4.45 -21.13
CA VAL A 96 3.82 -3.06 -20.86
C VAL A 96 2.79 -2.32 -20.03
N ASN A 97 1.52 -2.36 -20.41
CA ASN A 97 0.45 -1.66 -19.68
C ASN A 97 0.30 -2.17 -18.24
N ILE A 98 0.38 -3.48 -18.02
CA ILE A 98 0.35 -4.10 -16.69
C ILE A 98 1.56 -3.64 -15.85
N CYS A 99 2.76 -3.66 -16.44
CA CYS A 99 3.97 -3.24 -15.75
C CYS A 99 3.95 -1.76 -15.38
N LEU A 100 3.54 -0.87 -16.30
CA LEU A 100 3.44 0.56 -16.04
C LEU A 100 2.42 0.87 -14.95
N SER A 101 1.21 0.35 -15.09
CA SER A 101 0.15 0.59 -14.10
C SER A 101 0.49 -0.03 -12.74
N GLY A 102 1.03 -1.25 -12.75
CA GLY A 102 1.43 -1.95 -11.54
C GLY A 102 2.58 -1.29 -10.79
N ALA A 103 3.59 -0.78 -11.51
CA ALA A 103 4.78 -0.19 -10.89
C ALA A 103 4.61 1.29 -10.51
N PHE A 104 3.90 2.09 -11.31
CA PHE A 104 3.96 3.55 -11.19
C PHE A 104 2.67 4.21 -10.71
N TRP A 105 1.50 3.55 -10.79
CA TRP A 105 0.32 4.11 -10.16
C TRP A 105 0.53 4.25 -8.65
N PHE A 106 0.06 5.36 -8.08
CA PHE A 106 0.32 5.78 -6.70
C PHE A 106 1.82 5.92 -6.38
N ALA A 107 2.64 6.19 -7.42
CA ALA A 107 4.10 6.23 -7.29
C ALA A 107 4.70 4.93 -6.70
N GLY A 108 4.09 3.77 -7.03
CA GLY A 108 4.52 2.47 -6.53
C GLY A 108 4.23 2.20 -5.04
N GLN A 109 3.51 3.09 -4.37
CA GLN A 109 3.29 3.01 -2.91
C GLN A 109 2.13 2.09 -2.52
N LYS A 110 2.09 0.87 -3.08
CA LYS A 110 1.11 -0.18 -2.76
C LYS A 110 1.81 -1.50 -2.41
N CYS A 111 1.22 -2.27 -1.49
CA CYS A 111 1.70 -3.62 -1.18
C CYS A 111 1.67 -4.56 -2.39
N THR A 112 0.82 -4.27 -3.38
CA THR A 112 0.66 -5.02 -4.64
C THR A 112 1.43 -4.40 -5.81
N ALA A 113 2.24 -3.34 -5.60
CA ALA A 113 2.99 -2.71 -6.67
C ALA A 113 4.01 -3.68 -7.29
N THR A 114 4.12 -3.64 -8.61
CA THR A 114 5.16 -4.39 -9.34
C THR A 114 6.52 -3.82 -8.99
N SER A 115 7.39 -4.62 -8.40
CA SER A 115 8.73 -4.21 -7.97
C SER A 115 9.84 -4.75 -8.86
N ARG A 116 9.53 -5.76 -9.67
CA ARG A 116 10.47 -6.36 -10.64
C ARG A 116 9.73 -7.00 -11.80
N VAL A 117 10.40 -7.03 -12.95
CA VAL A 117 9.91 -7.74 -14.13
C VAL A 117 10.96 -8.77 -14.53
N LEU A 118 10.55 -10.04 -14.64
CA LEU A 118 11.37 -11.14 -15.12
C LEU A 118 10.97 -11.39 -16.57
N VAL A 119 11.86 -11.05 -17.50
CA VAL A 119 11.56 -11.11 -18.93
C VAL A 119 12.36 -12.22 -19.57
N HIS A 120 11.69 -13.08 -20.36
CA HIS A 120 12.38 -14.11 -21.15
C HIS A 120 13.36 -13.45 -22.12
N GLN A 121 14.53 -14.05 -22.33
CA GLN A 121 15.63 -13.45 -23.09
C GLN A 121 15.21 -12.95 -24.49
N GLN A 122 14.35 -13.71 -25.19
CA GLN A 122 13.88 -13.34 -26.53
C GLN A 122 12.91 -12.16 -26.54
N ALA A 123 12.19 -11.94 -25.44
CA ALA A 123 11.28 -10.80 -25.28
C ALA A 123 11.94 -9.56 -24.65
N ALA A 124 13.16 -9.69 -24.12
CA ALA A 124 13.75 -8.66 -23.27
C ALA A 124 13.97 -7.33 -23.98
N GLU A 125 14.55 -7.34 -25.19
CA GLU A 125 14.82 -6.12 -25.94
C GLU A 125 13.52 -5.45 -26.42
N PRO A 126 12.60 -6.12 -27.15
CA PRO A 126 11.37 -5.49 -27.61
C PRO A 126 10.46 -5.03 -26.46
N PHE A 127 10.39 -5.77 -25.35
CA PHE A 127 9.66 -5.37 -24.16
C PHE A 127 10.25 -4.09 -23.54
N THR A 128 11.57 -4.02 -23.41
CA THR A 128 12.25 -2.86 -22.81
C THR A 128 12.04 -1.60 -23.65
N GLU A 129 12.17 -1.71 -24.98
CA GLU A 129 11.93 -0.59 -25.89
C GLU A 129 10.49 -0.09 -25.79
N ALA A 130 9.52 -1.01 -25.82
CA ALA A 130 8.09 -0.68 -25.71
C ALA A 130 7.77 -0.03 -24.34
N LEU A 131 8.31 -0.57 -23.26
CA LEU A 131 8.13 -0.03 -21.90
C LEU A 131 8.69 1.39 -21.78
N LEU A 132 9.91 1.63 -22.25
CA LEU A 132 10.53 2.95 -22.21
C LEU A 132 9.81 3.95 -23.12
N GLY A 133 9.32 3.50 -24.28
CA GLY A 133 8.48 4.30 -25.16
C GLY A 133 7.19 4.76 -24.51
N ALA A 134 6.48 3.84 -23.90
CA ALA A 134 5.23 4.11 -23.20
C ALA A 134 5.43 4.98 -21.95
N LEU A 135 6.50 4.76 -21.18
CA LEU A 135 6.81 5.53 -19.97
C LEU A 135 7.04 7.03 -20.28
N LYS A 136 7.60 7.36 -21.45
CA LYS A 136 7.79 8.76 -21.85
C LYS A 136 6.49 9.56 -21.98
N THR A 137 5.36 8.90 -22.15
CA THR A 137 4.04 9.53 -22.24
C THR A 137 3.41 9.80 -20.87
N TRP A 138 3.96 9.22 -19.81
CA TRP A 138 3.42 9.36 -18.47
C TRP A 138 3.83 10.68 -17.83
N LYS A 139 2.82 11.42 -17.36
CA LYS A 139 3.01 12.73 -16.73
C LYS A 139 3.21 12.55 -15.22
N ILE A 140 4.34 13.08 -14.75
CA ILE A 140 4.62 13.25 -13.32
C ILE A 140 4.20 14.68 -12.94
N GLY A 141 3.44 14.85 -11.86
CA GLY A 141 2.99 16.20 -11.50
C GLY A 141 2.06 16.26 -10.30
N ASP A 142 1.31 17.35 -10.24
CA ASP A 142 0.32 17.63 -9.21
C ASP A 142 -0.79 16.55 -9.26
N PRO A 143 -1.09 15.87 -8.15
CA PRO A 143 -2.13 14.83 -8.08
C PRO A 143 -3.55 15.40 -8.28
N LEU A 144 -3.76 16.70 -8.18
CA LEU A 144 -5.03 17.34 -8.46
C LEU A 144 -5.24 17.66 -9.96
N ASP A 145 -4.19 17.56 -10.79
CA ASP A 145 -4.32 17.65 -12.24
C ASP A 145 -4.77 16.30 -12.81
N PRO A 146 -5.94 16.23 -13.47
CA PRO A 146 -6.46 14.98 -14.04
C PRO A 146 -5.54 14.32 -15.07
N ALA A 147 -4.60 15.06 -15.66
CA ALA A 147 -3.62 14.54 -16.61
C ALA A 147 -2.41 13.89 -15.93
N THR A 148 -2.25 14.00 -14.62
CA THR A 148 -1.13 13.41 -13.88
C THR A 148 -1.35 11.91 -13.66
N GLN A 149 -0.40 11.09 -14.10
CA GLN A 149 -0.40 9.64 -13.83
C GLN A 149 0.45 9.26 -12.61
N ILE A 150 1.52 10.02 -12.35
CA ILE A 150 2.42 9.74 -11.21
C ILE A 150 2.44 10.98 -10.32
N GLY A 151 1.88 10.85 -9.12
CA GLY A 151 1.91 11.87 -8.07
C GLY A 151 3.18 11.79 -7.22
N PRO A 152 3.24 12.59 -6.14
CA PRO A 152 4.38 12.61 -5.23
C PRO A 152 4.43 11.36 -4.34
N LEU A 153 5.60 11.11 -3.77
CA LEU A 153 5.76 10.24 -2.62
C LEU A 153 5.19 10.93 -1.37
N VAL A 154 4.58 10.13 -0.48
CA VAL A 154 3.91 10.65 0.73
C VAL A 154 4.90 11.20 1.76
N SER A 155 6.16 10.74 1.73
CA SER A 155 7.22 11.18 2.64
C SER A 155 8.59 10.75 2.12
N ASP A 156 9.66 11.40 2.63
CA ASP A 156 11.06 11.07 2.29
C ASP A 156 11.43 9.61 2.62
N ARG A 157 10.70 8.96 3.52
CA ARG A 157 10.91 7.55 3.85
C ARG A 157 10.51 6.59 2.73
N GLN A 158 9.77 7.08 1.72
CA GLN A 158 9.36 6.29 0.56
C GLN A 158 10.29 6.49 -0.64
N LEU A 159 11.31 7.34 -0.52
CA LEU A 159 12.39 7.50 -1.48
C LEU A 159 13.36 6.33 -1.38
#